data_3e89319295efe2ed7cf188c82a97ec05
#
_entry.id   3e89319295efe2ed7cf188c82a97ec05
#
_cell.length_a   1.000
_cell.length_b   1.000
_cell.length_c   1.000
_cell.angle_alpha   90.00
_cell.angle_beta   90.00
_cell.angle_gamma   90.00
#
_symmetry.space_group_name_H-M   'P 1'
#
loop_
_entity.id
_entity.type
_entity.pdbx_description
1 polymer ?
#
loop_
_entity_poly.entity_id
_entity_poly.type
_entity_poly.pdbx_seq_one_letter_code
_entity_poly.pdbx_strand_id
1 'polypeptide(L)'
;MDIKNKSKPSLVTRILAVVVALLLGVSPATALADAGVDVSNWQGRVNTAALKADGADFLIAKVTEGNGYTDPVGDCNIQAAIDAGMYTGAYHFARPDLGNSPEAEADWFLSQTVGYRAQHVLPILDWEPGGAYNGWTWWAKRWLDRVHEVWGVKPLIYMSGSVVTSNDWSAVVAADYGLWLAAYPNGYAAETIREAGSPTWSTGQWPFAAVWQYTSSAYGGGIGPLDANTFYGDATTWAAYAGGNPAQPDGSAVDITPSGNTGGAATTPATGSTGGCGSSCVTIQSGQTVSQFWSDWWNVTVPSGDPNRVYPGDVVCHNGGGASATGSRTYVVQSGDYLSGIASRLGISWTQLTGYRSGNPSLIYPGEVLHY
;
A
#
# COMPACT_ATOMS: atom_id res chain seq x y z
N MET A 1 45.72 51.48 -33.71
CA MET A 1 45.12 50.12 -33.75
C MET A 1 45.37 49.48 -32.39
N ASP A 2 44.43 49.70 -31.45
CA ASP A 2 44.59 49.38 -30.04
C ASP A 2 44.05 48.02 -29.70
N ILE A 3 44.94 47.11 -29.35
CA ILE A 3 44.56 45.74 -28.94
C ILE A 3 44.29 45.78 -27.41
N LYS A 4 43.03 45.83 -27.02
CA LYS A 4 42.65 45.72 -25.61
C LYS A 4 42.90 44.30 -25.07
N ASN A 5 43.91 44.18 -24.23
CA ASN A 5 44.29 43.00 -23.48
C ASN A 5 43.23 42.74 -22.40
N LYS A 6 42.33 41.71 -22.57
CA LYS A 6 41.42 41.27 -21.53
C LYS A 6 42.16 40.32 -20.58
N SER A 7 42.54 40.81 -19.43
CA SER A 7 43.13 40.01 -18.36
C SER A 7 42.12 38.97 -17.85
N LYS A 8 42.53 37.69 -17.86
CA LYS A 8 41.77 36.60 -17.23
C LYS A 8 41.78 36.79 -15.71
N PRO A 9 40.66 36.61 -14.99
CA PRO A 9 40.65 36.72 -13.55
C PRO A 9 41.61 35.71 -12.91
N SER A 10 42.30 36.11 -11.86
CA SER A 10 43.32 35.30 -11.18
C SER A 10 42.68 34.11 -10.44
N LEU A 11 43.46 33.06 -10.21
CA LEU A 11 43.08 31.87 -9.46
C LEU A 11 42.53 32.22 -8.08
N VAL A 12 43.06 33.29 -7.46
CA VAL A 12 42.61 33.81 -6.15
C VAL A 12 41.16 34.32 -6.21
N THR A 13 40.76 34.99 -7.29
CA THR A 13 39.36 35.48 -7.48
C THR A 13 38.38 34.35 -7.67
N ARG A 14 38.81 33.20 -8.25
CA ARG A 14 37.97 32.01 -8.38
C ARG A 14 37.83 31.26 -7.06
N ILE A 15 38.85 31.19 -6.23
CA ILE A 15 38.81 30.58 -4.91
C ILE A 15 37.93 31.39 -3.94
N LEU A 16 37.99 32.74 -4.01
CA LEU A 16 37.14 33.61 -3.18
C LEU A 16 35.65 33.48 -3.56
N ALA A 17 35.32 33.30 -4.83
CA ALA A 17 33.95 33.10 -5.28
C ALA A 17 33.38 31.76 -4.80
N VAL A 18 34.18 30.69 -4.71
CA VAL A 18 33.78 29.38 -4.19
C VAL A 18 33.63 29.41 -2.65
N VAL A 19 34.52 30.15 -1.94
CA VAL A 19 34.45 30.27 -0.47
C VAL A 19 33.28 31.14 -0.04
N VAL A 20 32.90 32.17 -0.79
CA VAL A 20 31.73 33.02 -0.50
C VAL A 20 30.42 32.26 -0.78
N ALA A 21 30.38 31.36 -1.76
CA ALA A 21 29.23 30.49 -1.99
C ALA A 21 29.04 29.47 -0.86
N LEU A 22 30.10 29.03 -0.20
CA LEU A 22 30.07 28.15 0.99
C LEU A 22 29.70 28.86 2.29
N LEU A 23 29.77 30.20 2.32
CA LEU A 23 29.42 31.01 3.50
C LEU A 23 28.00 31.60 3.44
N LEU A 24 27.33 31.49 2.31
CA LEU A 24 25.91 31.84 2.19
C LEU A 24 25.06 30.61 2.51
N GLY A 25 25.16 30.14 3.77
CA GLY A 25 24.27 29.20 4.41
C GLY A 25 23.22 28.50 3.50
N VAL A 26 23.67 27.73 2.52
CA VAL A 26 22.81 26.69 1.95
C VAL A 26 22.72 25.66 3.06
N SER A 27 21.71 25.80 3.91
CA SER A 27 21.27 24.68 4.75
C SER A 27 21.24 23.46 3.84
N PRO A 28 21.84 22.33 4.22
CA PRO A 28 21.63 21.11 3.47
C PRO A 28 20.12 21.00 3.34
N ALA A 29 19.62 20.95 2.09
CA ALA A 29 18.22 20.67 1.87
C ALA A 29 17.96 19.39 2.67
N THR A 30 17.14 19.48 3.71
CA THR A 30 16.66 18.30 4.41
C THR A 30 16.07 17.43 3.31
N ALA A 31 16.60 16.23 3.15
CA ALA A 31 16.01 15.28 2.20
C ALA A 31 14.53 15.21 2.53
N LEU A 32 13.68 15.58 1.59
CA LEU A 32 12.23 15.50 1.77
C LEU A 32 11.90 14.02 1.95
N ALA A 33 11.12 13.73 2.96
CA ALA A 33 10.62 12.39 3.23
C ALA A 33 9.21 12.52 3.76
N ASP A 34 8.32 11.64 3.32
CA ASP A 34 6.94 11.60 3.72
C ASP A 34 6.63 10.25 4.38
N ALA A 35 5.74 10.26 5.37
CA ALA A 35 5.33 9.07 6.09
C ALA A 35 4.06 8.46 5.48
N GLY A 36 3.90 7.15 5.58
CA GLY A 36 2.68 6.50 5.11
C GLY A 36 2.51 5.10 5.67
N VAL A 37 1.45 4.46 5.21
CA VAL A 37 1.09 3.10 5.61
C VAL A 37 0.84 2.24 4.39
N ASP A 38 1.00 0.92 4.56
CA ASP A 38 0.45 -0.03 3.60
C ASP A 38 -0.55 -0.97 4.29
N VAL A 39 -1.57 -1.36 3.53
CA VAL A 39 -2.74 -2.08 4.03
C VAL A 39 -3.25 -3.12 3.03
N SER A 40 -4.01 -4.08 3.55
CA SER A 40 -4.74 -5.05 2.75
C SER A 40 -6.10 -5.35 3.40
N ASN A 41 -6.77 -6.40 2.94
CA ASN A 41 -7.97 -6.91 3.59
C ASN A 41 -7.75 -7.30 5.07
N TRP A 42 -6.51 -7.48 5.51
CA TRP A 42 -6.20 -7.74 6.93
C TRP A 42 -6.59 -6.58 7.85
N GLN A 43 -6.40 -5.34 7.40
CA GLN A 43 -6.80 -4.14 8.12
C GLN A 43 -8.26 -3.77 7.84
N GLY A 44 -8.88 -4.37 6.82
CA GLY A 44 -10.22 -4.01 6.36
C GLY A 44 -10.24 -2.59 5.75
N ARG A 45 -11.40 -1.93 5.82
CA ARG A 45 -11.53 -0.52 5.44
C ARG A 45 -10.92 0.35 6.53
N VAL A 46 -9.95 1.17 6.16
CA VAL A 46 -9.25 2.07 7.08
C VAL A 46 -9.86 3.48 7.05
N ASN A 47 -9.75 4.19 8.17
CA ASN A 47 -10.13 5.60 8.23
C ASN A 47 -8.98 6.47 7.73
N THR A 48 -8.95 6.74 6.43
CA THR A 48 -7.89 7.49 5.76
C THR A 48 -7.77 8.93 6.26
N ALA A 49 -8.88 9.58 6.62
CA ALA A 49 -8.85 10.92 7.20
C ALA A 49 -8.16 10.93 8.57
N ALA A 50 -8.40 9.91 9.40
CA ALA A 50 -7.71 9.77 10.69
C ALA A 50 -6.23 9.40 10.50
N LEU A 51 -5.88 8.52 9.55
CA LEU A 51 -4.49 8.20 9.20
C LEU A 51 -3.73 9.46 8.75
N LYS A 52 -4.35 10.29 7.91
CA LYS A 52 -3.77 11.56 7.48
C LYS A 52 -3.57 12.53 8.65
N ALA A 53 -4.55 12.62 9.55
CA ALA A 53 -4.43 13.44 10.76
C ALA A 53 -3.30 12.96 11.69
N ASP A 54 -3.00 11.67 11.70
CA ASP A 54 -1.88 11.05 12.43
C ASP A 54 -0.55 11.09 11.67
N GLY A 55 -0.48 11.80 10.54
CA GLY A 55 0.74 12.09 9.81
C GLY A 55 1.04 11.16 8.64
N ALA A 56 0.07 10.40 8.14
CA ALA A 56 0.25 9.63 6.91
C ALA A 56 -0.01 10.51 5.68
N ASP A 57 1.01 10.70 4.85
CA ASP A 57 0.91 11.43 3.58
C ASP A 57 0.54 10.51 2.41
N PHE A 58 0.83 9.23 2.52
CA PHE A 58 0.49 8.25 1.49
C PHE A 58 -0.10 6.96 2.06
N LEU A 59 -0.83 6.24 1.21
CA LEU A 59 -1.35 4.92 1.47
C LEU A 59 -1.10 4.01 0.27
N ILE A 60 -0.52 2.82 0.53
CA ILE A 60 -0.37 1.76 -0.45
C ILE A 60 -1.34 0.64 -0.08
N ALA A 61 -2.15 0.15 -1.03
CA ALA A 61 -3.10 -0.92 -0.74
C ALA A 61 -2.90 -2.13 -1.65
N LYS A 62 -3.09 -3.33 -1.08
CA LYS A 62 -3.23 -4.56 -1.86
C LYS A 62 -4.42 -4.44 -2.78
N VAL A 63 -4.24 -4.82 -4.04
CA VAL A 63 -5.31 -4.87 -5.03
C VAL A 63 -5.50 -6.27 -5.56
N THR A 64 -4.41 -6.98 -5.87
CA THR A 64 -4.47 -8.32 -6.43
C THR A 64 -3.42 -9.25 -5.85
N GLU A 65 -3.67 -10.56 -6.00
CA GLU A 65 -2.72 -11.63 -5.68
C GLU A 65 -2.84 -12.73 -6.73
N GLY A 66 -1.72 -13.26 -7.19
CA GLY A 66 -1.68 -14.33 -8.17
C GLY A 66 -2.50 -14.00 -9.42
N ASN A 67 -3.06 -15.02 -10.06
CA ASN A 67 -3.89 -14.86 -11.24
C ASN A 67 -5.37 -15.16 -10.93
N GLY A 68 -6.05 -14.25 -10.21
CA GLY A 68 -7.50 -14.41 -9.98
C GLY A 68 -8.03 -13.88 -8.64
N TYR A 69 -7.17 -13.50 -7.69
CA TYR A 69 -7.63 -12.86 -6.45
C TYR A 69 -7.59 -11.33 -6.59
N THR A 70 -8.67 -10.70 -6.16
CA THR A 70 -8.77 -9.24 -5.99
C THR A 70 -9.07 -8.95 -4.53
N ASP A 71 -8.32 -8.01 -3.94
CA ASP A 71 -8.55 -7.59 -2.56
C ASP A 71 -9.90 -6.87 -2.45
N PRO A 72 -10.80 -7.33 -1.57
CA PRO A 72 -12.17 -6.83 -1.53
C PRO A 72 -12.29 -5.38 -1.02
N VAL A 73 -11.25 -4.85 -0.38
CA VAL A 73 -11.25 -3.47 0.17
C VAL A 73 -10.17 -2.57 -0.44
N GLY A 74 -9.29 -3.13 -1.28
CA GLY A 74 -8.14 -2.40 -1.83
C GLY A 74 -8.55 -1.14 -2.58
N ASP A 75 -9.48 -1.26 -3.53
CA ASP A 75 -9.99 -0.10 -4.27
C ASP A 75 -10.64 0.94 -3.32
N CYS A 76 -11.43 0.49 -2.35
CA CYS A 76 -12.08 1.38 -1.39
C CYS A 76 -11.07 2.17 -0.56
N ASN A 77 -9.98 1.53 -0.13
CA ASN A 77 -8.92 2.20 0.63
C ASN A 77 -8.16 3.19 -0.25
N ILE A 78 -7.89 2.86 -1.52
CA ILE A 78 -7.25 3.76 -2.48
C ILE A 78 -8.13 4.98 -2.76
N GLN A 79 -9.41 4.79 -3.10
CA GLN A 79 -10.31 5.91 -3.39
C GLN A 79 -10.49 6.82 -2.16
N ALA A 80 -10.67 6.23 -0.97
CA ALA A 80 -10.76 7.00 0.27
C ALA A 80 -9.47 7.77 0.60
N ALA A 81 -8.30 7.23 0.26
CA ALA A 81 -7.02 7.91 0.44
C ALA A 81 -6.88 9.09 -0.55
N ILE A 82 -7.28 8.91 -1.82
CA ILE A 82 -7.35 9.98 -2.81
C ILE A 82 -8.26 11.11 -2.33
N ASP A 83 -9.47 10.77 -1.85
CA ASP A 83 -10.44 11.74 -1.31
C ASP A 83 -9.90 12.48 -0.08
N ALA A 84 -9.05 11.83 0.73
CA ALA A 84 -8.36 12.46 1.86
C ALA A 84 -7.13 13.29 1.43
N GLY A 85 -6.81 13.36 0.14
CA GLY A 85 -5.65 14.07 -0.38
C GLY A 85 -4.32 13.41 -0.03
N MET A 86 -4.30 12.07 0.05
CA MET A 86 -3.08 11.28 0.20
C MET A 86 -2.58 10.80 -1.17
N TYR A 87 -1.26 10.58 -1.31
CA TYR A 87 -0.75 9.86 -2.46
C TYR A 87 -1.11 8.38 -2.33
N THR A 88 -1.21 7.69 -3.44
CA THR A 88 -1.67 6.30 -3.41
C THR A 88 -0.80 5.36 -4.23
N GLY A 89 -0.66 4.14 -3.75
CA GLY A 89 -0.05 3.03 -4.45
C GLY A 89 -0.97 1.81 -4.44
N ALA A 90 -0.82 0.97 -5.45
CA ALA A 90 -1.53 -0.29 -5.59
C ALA A 90 -0.53 -1.43 -5.72
N TYR A 91 -0.57 -2.41 -4.83
CA TYR A 91 0.33 -3.54 -4.94
C TYR A 91 -0.35 -4.85 -5.35
N HIS A 92 0.43 -5.65 -6.09
CA HIS A 92 0.14 -7.01 -6.47
C HIS A 92 1.03 -7.96 -5.68
N PHE A 93 0.45 -8.90 -4.96
CA PHE A 93 1.18 -9.95 -4.26
C PHE A 93 1.50 -11.10 -5.22
N ALA A 94 2.79 -11.31 -5.50
CA ALA A 94 3.25 -12.32 -6.45
C ALA A 94 3.07 -13.75 -5.92
N ARG A 95 2.55 -14.64 -6.76
CA ARG A 95 2.32 -16.05 -6.43
C ARG A 95 2.92 -17.00 -7.49
N PRO A 96 4.25 -16.93 -7.74
CA PRO A 96 4.91 -17.89 -8.63
C PRO A 96 4.78 -19.34 -8.16
N ASP A 97 4.53 -19.55 -6.87
CA ASP A 97 4.26 -20.85 -6.23
C ASP A 97 2.99 -21.54 -6.75
N LEU A 98 2.05 -20.79 -7.30
CA LEU A 98 0.84 -21.33 -7.95
C LEU A 98 1.09 -21.75 -9.41
N GLY A 99 2.31 -21.59 -9.92
CA GLY A 99 2.69 -21.95 -11.29
C GLY A 99 2.24 -20.94 -12.35
N ASN A 100 1.82 -19.75 -11.96
CA ASN A 100 1.44 -18.69 -12.87
C ASN A 100 2.65 -18.10 -13.58
N SER A 101 2.47 -17.68 -14.83
CA SER A 101 3.49 -16.86 -15.51
C SER A 101 3.45 -15.41 -15.01
N PRO A 102 4.57 -14.69 -15.06
CA PRO A 102 4.62 -13.29 -14.66
C PRO A 102 3.66 -12.41 -15.47
N GLU A 103 3.50 -12.70 -16.76
CA GLU A 103 2.59 -11.96 -17.63
C GLU A 103 1.12 -12.21 -17.25
N ALA A 104 0.74 -13.44 -16.89
CA ALA A 104 -0.63 -13.74 -16.48
C ALA A 104 -1.01 -13.01 -15.19
N GLU A 105 -0.09 -12.92 -14.21
CA GLU A 105 -0.33 -12.15 -12.98
C GLU A 105 -0.30 -10.64 -13.24
N ALA A 106 0.59 -10.17 -14.13
CA ALA A 106 0.61 -8.76 -14.54
C ALA A 106 -0.67 -8.36 -15.28
N ASP A 107 -1.14 -9.18 -16.22
CA ASP A 107 -2.38 -8.92 -16.96
C ASP A 107 -3.59 -8.95 -16.03
N TRP A 108 -3.60 -9.83 -15.00
CA TRP A 108 -4.63 -9.81 -13.97
C TRP A 108 -4.61 -8.49 -13.19
N PHE A 109 -3.45 -8.05 -12.68
CA PHE A 109 -3.30 -6.76 -12.01
C PHE A 109 -3.80 -5.61 -12.90
N LEU A 110 -3.36 -5.56 -14.15
CA LEU A 110 -3.73 -4.54 -15.12
C LEU A 110 -5.24 -4.49 -15.38
N SER A 111 -5.89 -5.66 -15.42
CA SER A 111 -7.34 -5.75 -15.62
C SER A 111 -8.15 -5.22 -14.45
N GLN A 112 -7.62 -5.33 -13.23
CA GLN A 112 -8.26 -4.88 -11.99
C GLN A 112 -7.96 -3.41 -11.65
N THR A 113 -6.99 -2.80 -12.32
CA THR A 113 -6.50 -1.45 -12.02
C THR A 113 -6.76 -0.44 -13.15
N VAL A 114 -7.76 -0.73 -13.99
CA VAL A 114 -8.15 0.11 -15.11
C VAL A 114 -8.46 1.51 -14.66
N GLY A 115 -8.04 2.52 -14.74
CA GLY A 115 -8.36 3.87 -14.23
C GLY A 115 -7.32 4.40 -13.23
N TYR A 116 -6.59 3.53 -12.55
CA TYR A 116 -5.59 3.96 -11.55
C TYR A 116 -4.47 4.79 -12.17
N ARG A 117 -4.11 4.50 -13.42
CA ARG A 117 -3.14 5.31 -14.16
C ARG A 117 -3.57 6.78 -14.26
N ALA A 118 -4.85 7.03 -14.55
CA ALA A 118 -5.38 8.40 -14.65
C ALA A 118 -5.49 9.09 -13.29
N GLN A 119 -5.55 8.30 -12.21
CA GLN A 119 -5.56 8.78 -10.82
C GLN A 119 -4.16 8.89 -10.22
N HIS A 120 -3.10 8.64 -10.99
CA HIS A 120 -1.70 8.64 -10.55
C HIS A 120 -1.42 7.71 -9.36
N VAL A 121 -2.08 6.54 -9.35
CA VAL A 121 -1.80 5.48 -8.37
C VAL A 121 -0.51 4.77 -8.80
N LEU A 122 0.46 4.66 -7.90
CA LEU A 122 1.76 4.03 -8.17
C LEU A 122 1.63 2.50 -8.21
N PRO A 123 1.98 1.82 -9.31
CA PRO A 123 1.96 0.35 -9.38
C PRO A 123 3.15 -0.27 -8.65
N ILE A 124 2.93 -1.38 -7.96
CA ILE A 124 3.95 -2.02 -7.13
C ILE A 124 3.83 -3.54 -7.23
N LEU A 125 4.97 -4.21 -7.39
CA LEU A 125 5.09 -5.66 -7.23
C LEU A 125 5.54 -5.97 -5.80
N ASP A 126 4.76 -6.73 -5.08
CA ASP A 126 5.10 -7.30 -3.80
C ASP A 126 5.71 -8.69 -4.03
N TRP A 127 7.04 -8.78 -3.83
CA TRP A 127 7.84 -9.97 -4.09
C TRP A 127 8.30 -10.63 -2.79
N GLU A 128 7.48 -11.54 -2.29
CA GLU A 128 7.73 -12.28 -1.05
C GLU A 128 7.76 -13.82 -1.19
N PRO A 129 7.99 -14.40 -2.36
CA PRO A 129 8.01 -15.85 -2.46
C PRO A 129 9.12 -16.44 -1.62
N GLY A 130 8.87 -17.60 -1.01
CA GLY A 130 9.82 -18.28 -0.13
C GLY A 130 11.14 -18.67 -0.81
N GLY A 131 12.09 -19.16 -0.04
CA GLY A 131 13.47 -19.46 -0.49
C GLY A 131 13.59 -20.39 -1.71
N ALA A 132 12.54 -21.17 -2.03
CA ALA A 132 12.47 -21.97 -3.25
C ALA A 132 12.54 -21.13 -4.54
N TYR A 133 12.23 -19.84 -4.47
CA TYR A 133 12.24 -18.90 -5.59
C TYR A 133 13.43 -17.95 -5.60
N ASN A 134 14.45 -18.23 -4.79
CA ASN A 134 15.71 -17.53 -4.90
C ASN A 134 16.29 -17.72 -6.32
N GLY A 135 16.75 -16.61 -6.92
CA GLY A 135 17.19 -16.57 -8.31
C GLY A 135 16.07 -16.39 -9.35
N TRP A 136 14.80 -16.35 -8.94
CA TRP A 136 13.70 -16.07 -9.86
C TRP A 136 13.49 -14.55 -10.12
N THR A 137 14.55 -13.77 -10.02
CA THR A 137 14.54 -12.33 -10.30
C THR A 137 14.07 -12.00 -11.73
N TRP A 138 14.28 -12.95 -12.66
CA TRP A 138 13.77 -12.88 -14.03
C TRP A 138 12.23 -12.87 -14.08
N TRP A 139 11.55 -13.59 -13.15
CA TRP A 139 10.09 -13.61 -13.07
C TRP A 139 9.56 -12.24 -12.64
N ALA A 140 10.12 -11.70 -11.56
CA ALA A 140 9.77 -10.37 -11.07
C ALA A 140 10.01 -9.31 -12.15
N LYS A 141 11.18 -9.38 -12.83
CA LYS A 141 11.49 -8.44 -13.92
C LYS A 141 10.46 -8.47 -15.05
N ARG A 142 10.01 -9.65 -15.48
CA ARG A 142 9.01 -9.77 -16.56
C ARG A 142 7.65 -9.21 -16.15
N TRP A 143 7.26 -9.38 -14.89
CA TRP A 143 6.04 -8.75 -14.36
C TRP A 143 6.16 -7.22 -14.40
N LEU A 144 7.27 -6.68 -13.89
CA LEU A 144 7.56 -5.24 -13.90
C LEU A 144 7.57 -4.67 -15.33
N ASP A 145 8.23 -5.35 -16.25
CA ASP A 145 8.31 -4.96 -17.67
C ASP A 145 6.89 -4.92 -18.28
N ARG A 146 6.05 -5.92 -18.00
CA ARG A 146 4.69 -6.00 -18.55
C ARG A 146 3.80 -4.87 -18.04
N VAL A 147 3.87 -4.56 -16.75
CA VAL A 147 3.10 -3.45 -16.18
C VAL A 147 3.63 -2.11 -16.72
N HIS A 148 4.95 -1.95 -16.80
CA HIS A 148 5.55 -0.74 -17.39
C HIS A 148 5.12 -0.54 -18.85
N GLU A 149 5.10 -1.60 -19.67
CA GLU A 149 4.67 -1.53 -21.06
C GLU A 149 3.25 -0.95 -21.20
N VAL A 150 2.33 -1.35 -20.31
CA VAL A 150 0.92 -0.96 -20.39
C VAL A 150 0.64 0.37 -19.68
N TRP A 151 1.18 0.56 -18.48
CA TRP A 151 0.94 1.80 -17.72
C TRP A 151 1.80 2.97 -18.15
N GLY A 152 2.97 2.68 -18.73
CA GLY A 152 3.92 3.72 -19.15
C GLY A 152 4.70 4.36 -17.99
N VAL A 153 4.54 3.82 -16.77
CA VAL A 153 5.35 4.18 -15.59
C VAL A 153 6.06 2.94 -15.05
N LYS A 154 7.19 3.13 -14.39
CA LYS A 154 7.97 2.03 -13.83
C LYS A 154 7.43 1.66 -12.45
N PRO A 155 6.95 0.42 -12.25
CA PRO A 155 6.54 -0.03 -10.92
C PRO A 155 7.70 -0.02 -9.93
N LEU A 156 7.38 0.10 -8.63
CA LEU A 156 8.30 -0.29 -7.58
C LEU A 156 8.28 -1.80 -7.38
N ILE A 157 9.33 -2.33 -6.76
CA ILE A 157 9.36 -3.70 -6.25
C ILE A 157 9.59 -3.68 -4.74
N TYR A 158 8.67 -4.32 -3.99
CA TYR A 158 8.78 -4.52 -2.55
C TYR A 158 9.42 -5.88 -2.26
N MET A 159 10.32 -5.90 -1.29
CA MET A 159 10.89 -7.13 -0.75
C MET A 159 11.60 -6.90 0.58
N SER A 160 11.74 -7.97 1.36
CA SER A 160 12.53 -7.93 2.58
C SER A 160 14.03 -7.73 2.31
N GLY A 161 14.74 -7.13 3.26
CA GLY A 161 16.18 -6.89 3.14
C GLY A 161 17.00 -8.17 2.90
N SER A 162 16.54 -9.32 3.41
CA SER A 162 17.18 -10.61 3.14
C SER A 162 17.06 -11.02 1.68
N VAL A 163 15.91 -10.80 1.05
CA VAL A 163 15.68 -11.09 -0.38
C VAL A 163 16.47 -10.13 -1.26
N VAL A 164 16.52 -8.84 -0.88
CA VAL A 164 17.35 -7.82 -1.55
C VAL A 164 18.82 -8.26 -1.62
N THR A 165 19.38 -8.77 -0.53
CA THR A 165 20.82 -9.05 -0.44
C THR A 165 21.22 -10.46 -0.87
N SER A 166 20.27 -11.40 -0.98
CA SER A 166 20.57 -12.81 -1.31
C SER A 166 20.39 -13.16 -2.79
N ASN A 167 19.93 -12.24 -3.63
CA ASN A 167 19.67 -12.47 -5.04
C ASN A 167 20.40 -11.47 -5.94
N ASP A 168 20.56 -11.82 -7.22
CA ASP A 168 21.07 -10.90 -8.25
C ASP A 168 19.93 -10.13 -8.89
N TRP A 169 19.80 -8.87 -8.49
CA TRP A 169 18.80 -7.93 -9.00
C TRP A 169 19.34 -7.00 -10.09
N SER A 170 20.55 -7.22 -10.59
CA SER A 170 21.23 -6.31 -11.54
C SER A 170 20.36 -5.97 -12.75
N ALA A 171 19.61 -6.93 -13.30
CA ALA A 171 18.72 -6.70 -14.43
C ALA A 171 17.51 -5.81 -14.10
N VAL A 172 17.00 -5.88 -12.87
CA VAL A 172 15.88 -5.05 -12.37
C VAL A 172 16.39 -3.63 -12.11
N VAL A 173 17.55 -3.50 -11.48
CA VAL A 173 18.23 -2.21 -11.22
C VAL A 173 18.60 -1.52 -12.52
N ALA A 174 19.19 -2.24 -13.48
CA ALA A 174 19.56 -1.69 -14.79
C ALA A 174 18.36 -1.20 -15.61
N ALA A 175 17.17 -1.78 -15.38
CA ALA A 175 15.92 -1.31 -15.96
C ALA A 175 15.31 -0.12 -15.20
N ASP A 176 15.96 0.32 -14.11
CA ASP A 176 15.58 1.48 -13.30
C ASP A 176 14.21 1.33 -12.63
N TYR A 177 13.92 0.11 -12.10
CA TYR A 177 12.79 -0.13 -11.22
C TYR A 177 13.17 0.21 -9.78
N GLY A 178 12.36 1.02 -9.11
CA GLY A 178 12.64 1.50 -7.76
C GLY A 178 12.40 0.42 -6.69
N LEU A 179 13.15 0.50 -5.59
CA LEU A 179 13.05 -0.42 -4.46
C LEU A 179 12.13 0.12 -3.36
N TRP A 180 11.20 -0.71 -2.90
CA TRP A 180 10.54 -0.58 -1.61
C TRP A 180 11.10 -1.67 -0.67
N LEU A 181 11.94 -1.24 0.25
CA LEU A 181 12.67 -2.12 1.16
C LEU A 181 11.86 -2.37 2.44
N ALA A 182 11.71 -3.63 2.86
CA ALA A 182 11.24 -3.97 4.20
C ALA A 182 12.40 -4.39 5.10
N ALA A 183 12.61 -3.66 6.19
CA ALA A 183 13.61 -3.98 7.21
C ALA A 183 13.23 -3.29 8.53
N TYR A 184 13.05 -4.06 9.59
CA TYR A 184 12.52 -3.59 10.87
C TYR A 184 13.63 -3.47 11.93
N PRO A 185 14.21 -2.28 12.14
CA PRO A 185 15.33 -2.11 13.07
C PRO A 185 14.95 -2.39 14.53
N ASN A 186 13.69 -2.15 14.89
CA ASN A 186 13.17 -2.36 16.24
C ASN A 186 12.36 -3.67 16.38
N GLY A 187 12.46 -4.57 15.37
CA GLY A 187 11.67 -5.80 15.35
C GLY A 187 10.17 -5.50 15.34
N TYR A 188 9.43 -6.10 16.27
CA TYR A 188 7.99 -5.94 16.41
C TYR A 188 7.59 -5.02 17.58
N ALA A 189 8.49 -4.13 18.02
CA ALA A 189 8.15 -3.12 19.01
C ALA A 189 7.09 -2.16 18.45
N ALA A 190 6.19 -1.68 19.32
CA ALA A 190 5.17 -0.72 18.94
C ALA A 190 5.82 0.58 18.42
N GLU A 191 5.33 1.04 17.28
CA GLU A 191 5.82 2.23 16.57
C GLU A 191 4.66 3.18 16.27
N THR A 192 4.99 4.36 15.74
CA THR A 192 4.03 5.33 15.21
C THR A 192 4.30 5.58 13.73
N ILE A 193 3.33 6.11 13.02
CA ILE A 193 3.53 6.63 11.66
C ILE A 193 4.44 7.85 11.76
N ARG A 194 5.56 7.84 11.04
CA ARG A 194 6.57 8.92 11.08
C ARG A 194 7.53 8.82 9.90
N GLU A 195 8.21 9.88 9.62
CA GLU A 195 9.42 9.86 8.81
C GLU A 195 10.55 9.15 9.60
N ALA A 196 11.00 8.01 9.10
CA ALA A 196 11.97 7.15 9.78
C ALA A 196 13.35 7.33 9.20
N GLY A 197 14.02 8.36 9.20
CA GLY A 197 15.43 8.54 8.76
C GLY A 197 15.85 7.64 7.58
N SER A 198 17.13 7.32 7.49
CA SER A 198 17.64 6.42 6.42
C SER A 198 17.54 4.95 6.82
N PRO A 199 17.31 4.03 5.86
CA PRO A 199 17.32 2.59 6.13
C PRO A 199 18.63 2.17 6.79
N THR A 200 18.52 1.33 7.82
CA THR A 200 19.68 0.74 8.49
C THR A 200 20.13 -0.57 7.83
N TRP A 201 19.42 -1.04 6.82
CA TRP A 201 19.70 -2.25 6.07
C TRP A 201 20.28 -1.94 4.69
N SER A 202 21.04 -2.88 4.13
CA SER A 202 21.60 -2.74 2.78
C SER A 202 20.50 -2.73 1.72
N THR A 203 20.59 -1.81 0.78
CA THR A 203 19.74 -1.74 -0.42
C THR A 203 20.24 -2.65 -1.55
N GLY A 204 21.22 -3.52 -1.27
CA GLY A 204 21.80 -4.44 -2.25
C GLY A 204 22.43 -3.71 -3.44
N GLN A 205 21.92 -3.99 -4.62
CA GLN A 205 22.40 -3.39 -5.88
C GLN A 205 21.74 -2.05 -6.22
N TRP A 206 20.68 -1.65 -5.50
CA TRP A 206 20.08 -0.32 -5.66
C TRP A 206 20.92 0.76 -4.98
N PRO A 207 21.08 1.94 -5.59
CA PRO A 207 21.78 3.06 -4.97
C PRO A 207 21.07 3.61 -3.73
N PHE A 208 19.74 3.45 -3.67
CA PHE A 208 18.87 3.86 -2.55
C PHE A 208 17.54 3.10 -2.62
N ALA A 209 16.79 3.11 -1.53
CA ALA A 209 15.39 2.70 -1.52
C ALA A 209 14.48 3.91 -1.77
N ALA A 210 13.49 3.79 -2.65
CA ALA A 210 12.48 4.83 -2.83
C ALA A 210 11.51 4.88 -1.64
N VAL A 211 11.16 3.71 -1.10
CA VAL A 211 10.33 3.55 0.09
C VAL A 211 11.00 2.59 1.07
N TRP A 212 10.88 2.83 2.34
CA TRP A 212 11.31 1.93 3.41
C TRP A 212 10.16 1.62 4.35
N GLN A 213 9.71 0.35 4.39
CA GLN A 213 8.84 -0.18 5.41
C GLN A 213 9.70 -0.49 6.65
N TYR A 214 9.58 0.34 7.68
CA TYR A 214 10.45 0.26 8.86
C TYR A 214 9.84 -0.52 10.02
N THR A 215 8.56 -0.83 9.97
CA THR A 215 7.84 -1.63 10.98
C THR A 215 6.56 -2.22 10.43
N SER A 216 6.11 -3.32 11.03
CA SER A 216 4.77 -3.89 10.89
C SER A 216 3.97 -3.79 12.20
N SER A 217 4.32 -2.87 13.07
CA SER A 217 3.75 -2.73 14.42
C SER A 217 3.40 -1.30 14.77
N ALA A 218 3.11 -0.46 13.76
CA ALA A 218 2.67 0.91 13.97
C ALA A 218 1.20 0.99 14.37
N TYR A 219 0.84 2.11 15.00
CA TYR A 219 -0.52 2.50 15.36
C TYR A 219 -0.82 3.87 14.78
N GLY A 220 -1.99 4.03 14.17
CA GLY A 220 -2.49 5.28 13.62
C GLY A 220 -3.90 5.12 13.07
N GLY A 221 -4.63 6.22 12.89
CA GLY A 221 -6.00 6.20 12.41
C GLY A 221 -6.99 5.45 13.32
N GLY A 222 -6.61 5.23 14.58
CA GLY A 222 -7.39 4.45 15.55
C GLY A 222 -7.26 2.93 15.40
N ILE A 223 -6.34 2.45 14.57
CA ILE A 223 -6.10 1.01 14.31
C ILE A 223 -4.62 0.64 14.44
N GLY A 224 -4.33 -0.65 14.52
CA GLY A 224 -3.00 -1.26 14.53
C GLY A 224 -3.11 -2.72 14.93
N PRO A 225 -2.07 -3.54 14.67
CA PRO A 225 -0.80 -3.12 14.06
C PRO A 225 -0.93 -2.78 12.57
N LEU A 226 -0.12 -1.83 12.11
CA LEU A 226 -0.01 -1.37 10.73
C LEU A 226 1.43 -1.49 10.24
N ASP A 227 1.58 -1.71 8.97
CA ASP A 227 2.82 -1.52 8.26
C ASP A 227 3.04 -0.02 8.02
N ALA A 228 4.16 0.53 8.52
CA ALA A 228 4.46 1.95 8.36
C ALA A 228 5.75 2.16 7.56
N ASN A 229 5.71 3.19 6.75
CA ASN A 229 6.66 3.44 5.68
C ASN A 229 7.17 4.87 5.68
N THR A 230 8.37 5.05 5.14
CA THR A 230 8.91 6.35 4.75
C THR A 230 9.18 6.33 3.26
N PHE A 231 8.63 7.31 2.53
CA PHE A 231 8.97 7.59 1.15
C PHE A 231 10.03 8.68 1.11
N TYR A 232 11.14 8.46 0.40
CA TYR A 232 12.23 9.42 0.27
C TYR A 232 11.99 10.40 -0.87
N GLY A 233 11.02 11.25 -0.69
CA GLY A 233 10.55 12.26 -1.62
C GLY A 233 9.38 13.02 -1.04
N ASP A 234 8.76 13.84 -1.87
CA ASP A 234 7.56 14.62 -1.60
C ASP A 234 6.45 14.27 -2.60
N ALA A 235 5.32 14.97 -2.53
CA ALA A 235 4.20 14.85 -3.47
C ALA A 235 4.64 14.96 -4.94
N THR A 236 5.57 15.84 -5.25
CA THR A 236 6.08 16.05 -6.61
C THR A 236 6.87 14.83 -7.08
N THR A 237 7.70 14.30 -6.20
CA THR A 237 8.49 13.07 -6.46
C THR A 237 7.57 11.87 -6.61
N TRP A 238 6.56 11.72 -5.75
CA TRP A 238 5.56 10.65 -5.88
C TRP A 238 4.82 10.73 -7.22
N ALA A 239 4.37 11.95 -7.60
CA ALA A 239 3.71 12.16 -8.87
C ALA A 239 4.59 11.75 -10.07
N ALA A 240 5.89 12.04 -10.01
CA ALA A 240 6.84 11.61 -11.03
C ALA A 240 6.95 10.08 -11.11
N TYR A 241 6.99 9.37 -9.98
CA TYR A 241 6.95 7.89 -9.92
C TYR A 241 5.63 7.33 -10.46
N ALA A 242 4.50 7.99 -10.19
CA ALA A 242 3.18 7.56 -10.64
C ALA A 242 2.81 8.01 -12.07
N GLY A 243 3.75 8.61 -12.81
CA GLY A 243 3.52 9.08 -14.17
C GLY A 243 2.70 10.37 -14.27
N GLY A 244 2.59 11.11 -13.17
CA GLY A 244 1.95 12.43 -13.12
C GLY A 244 2.84 13.54 -13.68
N ASN A 245 2.23 14.69 -13.96
CA ASN A 245 2.98 15.90 -14.29
C ASN A 245 3.36 16.61 -12.98
N PRO A 246 4.65 16.72 -12.61
CA PRO A 246 5.07 17.40 -11.39
C PRO A 246 4.68 18.88 -11.31
N ALA A 247 4.18 19.47 -12.40
CA ALA A 247 3.69 20.84 -12.43
C ALA A 247 2.23 21.01 -11.97
N GLN A 248 1.54 19.91 -11.60
CA GLN A 248 0.13 19.96 -11.19
C GLN A 248 -0.10 19.09 -9.93
N PRO A 249 0.13 19.66 -8.74
CA PRO A 249 -0.11 18.95 -7.48
C PRO A 249 -1.57 18.95 -7.02
N ASP A 250 -2.49 19.49 -7.81
CA ASP A 250 -3.91 19.53 -7.50
C ASP A 250 -4.64 18.45 -8.30
N GLY A 251 -5.39 17.59 -7.64
CA GLY A 251 -6.19 16.50 -8.20
C GLY A 251 -7.24 16.90 -9.25
N SER A 252 -6.88 17.78 -10.16
CA SER A 252 -7.68 18.13 -11.32
C SER A 252 -7.58 17.01 -12.34
N ALA A 253 -8.64 16.24 -12.50
CA ALA A 253 -8.77 15.22 -13.55
C ALA A 253 -8.42 15.81 -14.92
N VAL A 254 -7.37 15.28 -15.54
CA VAL A 254 -7.08 15.56 -16.95
C VAL A 254 -8.12 14.81 -17.76
N ASP A 255 -9.02 15.54 -18.39
CA ASP A 255 -9.98 15.01 -19.36
C ASP A 255 -9.23 14.49 -20.59
N ILE A 256 -8.97 13.16 -20.63
CA ILE A 256 -8.46 12.48 -21.82
C ILE A 256 -9.63 11.92 -22.61
N THR A 257 -10.20 12.76 -23.48
CA THR A 257 -11.04 12.26 -24.57
C THR A 257 -10.20 11.34 -25.46
N PRO A 258 -10.63 10.09 -25.72
CA PRO A 258 -9.91 9.22 -26.62
C PRO A 258 -9.99 9.75 -28.03
N SER A 259 -8.84 10.09 -28.63
CA SER A 259 -8.75 10.35 -30.07
C SER A 259 -9.03 9.04 -30.81
N GLY A 260 -10.07 9.06 -31.62
CA GLY A 260 -10.61 7.87 -32.27
C GLY A 260 -9.60 7.16 -33.17
N ASN A 261 -9.58 5.84 -33.06
CA ASN A 261 -9.25 4.97 -34.19
C ASN A 261 -10.32 3.88 -34.31
N THR A 262 -10.96 3.88 -35.47
CA THR A 262 -12.04 2.97 -35.82
C THR A 262 -11.49 1.63 -36.29
N GLY A 263 -12.04 0.53 -35.74
CA GLY A 263 -12.04 -0.75 -36.42
C GLY A 263 -11.63 -1.95 -35.56
N GLY A 264 -12.61 -2.66 -35.03
CA GLY A 264 -12.46 -4.00 -34.46
C GLY A 264 -13.60 -4.30 -33.50
N ALA A 265 -14.46 -5.27 -33.84
CA ALA A 265 -15.61 -5.65 -33.04
C ALA A 265 -15.19 -6.00 -31.62
N ALA A 266 -15.55 -5.12 -30.68
CA ALA A 266 -15.40 -5.36 -29.25
C ALA A 266 -16.46 -6.36 -28.79
N THR A 267 -16.03 -7.52 -28.34
CA THR A 267 -16.78 -8.28 -27.35
C THR A 267 -16.86 -7.42 -26.10
N THR A 268 -18.07 -7.13 -25.68
CA THR A 268 -18.40 -6.36 -24.49
C THR A 268 -17.56 -6.88 -23.30
N PRO A 269 -16.72 -6.04 -22.65
CA PRO A 269 -16.14 -6.44 -21.37
C PRO A 269 -17.29 -6.60 -20.40
N ALA A 270 -17.30 -7.72 -19.68
CA ALA A 270 -18.14 -7.84 -18.51
C ALA A 270 -17.93 -6.59 -17.65
N THR A 271 -19.01 -5.86 -17.43
CA THR A 271 -19.04 -4.76 -16.49
C THR A 271 -18.54 -5.29 -15.14
N GLY A 272 -17.27 -5.03 -14.84
CA GLY A 272 -16.74 -5.21 -13.50
C GLY A 272 -17.65 -4.40 -12.58
N SER A 273 -18.31 -5.09 -11.66
CA SER A 273 -19.15 -4.46 -10.64
C SER A 273 -18.25 -3.52 -9.84
N THR A 274 -18.29 -2.25 -10.16
CA THR A 274 -17.83 -1.19 -9.29
C THR A 274 -18.80 -1.19 -8.10
N GLY A 275 -18.53 -2.03 -7.12
CA GLY A 275 -19.09 -1.86 -5.78
C GLY A 275 -18.54 -0.54 -5.27
N GLY A 276 -19.27 0.55 -5.49
CA GLY A 276 -18.84 1.89 -5.11
C GLY A 276 -18.43 1.90 -3.66
N CYS A 277 -17.28 2.46 -3.36
CA CYS A 277 -16.72 2.56 -2.01
C CYS A 277 -17.59 3.39 -1.03
N GLY A 278 -18.64 4.02 -1.53
CA GLY A 278 -19.73 4.61 -0.75
C GLY A 278 -20.93 3.69 -0.54
N SER A 279 -20.97 2.50 -1.17
CA SER A 279 -22.06 1.54 -1.00
C SER A 279 -21.83 0.73 0.28
N SER A 280 -22.81 0.74 1.15
CA SER A 280 -22.88 -0.20 2.26
C SER A 280 -23.18 -1.65 1.81
N CYS A 281 -23.27 -1.91 0.51
CA CYS A 281 -23.64 -3.19 -0.07
C CYS A 281 -22.60 -3.71 -1.05
N VAL A 282 -22.36 -5.03 -1.04
CA VAL A 282 -21.51 -5.74 -2.00
C VAL A 282 -22.28 -6.93 -2.59
N THR A 283 -21.93 -7.33 -3.82
CA THR A 283 -22.44 -8.57 -4.41
C THR A 283 -21.38 -9.66 -4.22
N ILE A 284 -21.74 -10.74 -3.53
CA ILE A 284 -20.86 -11.88 -3.26
C ILE A 284 -20.51 -12.60 -4.57
N GLN A 285 -19.22 -12.84 -4.79
CA GLN A 285 -18.70 -13.65 -5.87
C GLN A 285 -18.39 -15.08 -5.38
N SER A 286 -18.15 -15.99 -6.32
CA SER A 286 -17.78 -17.37 -5.97
C SER A 286 -16.50 -17.40 -5.11
N GLY A 287 -16.59 -18.08 -3.96
CA GLY A 287 -15.49 -18.20 -3.01
C GLY A 287 -15.34 -17.04 -2.02
N GLN A 288 -16.17 -16.00 -2.10
CA GLN A 288 -16.14 -14.90 -1.15
C GLN A 288 -16.99 -15.17 0.09
N THR A 289 -16.59 -14.55 1.21
CA THR A 289 -17.30 -14.55 2.49
C THR A 289 -17.56 -13.11 2.95
N VAL A 290 -18.55 -12.91 3.80
CA VAL A 290 -18.90 -11.57 4.31
C VAL A 290 -17.75 -10.93 5.09
N SER A 291 -16.99 -11.73 5.84
CA SER A 291 -15.85 -11.26 6.63
C SER A 291 -14.67 -10.70 5.80
N GLN A 292 -14.65 -10.94 4.50
CA GLN A 292 -13.68 -10.33 3.59
C GLN A 292 -13.99 -8.85 3.28
N PHE A 293 -15.23 -8.42 3.55
CA PHE A 293 -15.67 -7.05 3.25
C PHE A 293 -15.77 -6.16 4.48
N TRP A 294 -16.10 -6.74 5.65
CA TRP A 294 -16.29 -5.98 6.89
C TRP A 294 -15.73 -6.75 8.08
N SER A 295 -15.01 -6.06 8.94
CA SER A 295 -14.49 -6.63 10.20
C SER A 295 -15.62 -7.02 11.18
N ASP A 296 -16.72 -6.29 11.14
CA ASP A 296 -17.96 -6.58 11.87
C ASP A 296 -18.99 -7.29 10.97
N TRP A 297 -18.54 -8.33 10.27
CA TRP A 297 -19.25 -9.09 9.24
C TRP A 297 -20.62 -9.64 9.67
N TRP A 298 -20.89 -9.73 10.96
CA TRP A 298 -22.19 -10.10 11.51
C TRP A 298 -23.21 -8.95 11.47
N ASN A 299 -22.76 -7.70 11.31
CA ASN A 299 -23.59 -6.49 11.25
C ASN A 299 -24.00 -6.18 9.81
N VAL A 300 -24.50 -7.18 9.13
CA VAL A 300 -24.91 -7.08 7.73
C VAL A 300 -26.32 -7.62 7.52
N THR A 301 -26.99 -7.13 6.49
CA THR A 301 -28.20 -7.71 5.95
C THR A 301 -27.85 -8.62 4.78
N VAL A 302 -28.21 -9.89 4.88
CA VAL A 302 -27.99 -10.90 3.84
C VAL A 302 -29.33 -11.54 3.46
N PRO A 303 -29.51 -12.01 2.20
CA PRO A 303 -30.76 -12.66 1.77
C PRO A 303 -31.13 -13.89 2.59
N SER A 304 -30.13 -14.65 3.07
CA SER A 304 -30.33 -15.84 3.90
C SER A 304 -30.71 -15.52 5.35
N GLY A 305 -30.53 -14.28 5.81
CA GLY A 305 -30.64 -13.89 7.24
C GLY A 305 -29.48 -14.40 8.12
N ASP A 306 -28.53 -15.15 7.57
CA ASP A 306 -27.35 -15.68 8.29
C ASP A 306 -26.07 -15.25 7.53
N PRO A 307 -25.24 -14.36 8.12
CA PRO A 307 -24.02 -13.88 7.49
C PRO A 307 -22.99 -14.98 7.16
N ASN A 308 -23.09 -16.15 7.78
CA ASN A 308 -22.25 -17.32 7.44
C ASN A 308 -22.76 -18.09 6.22
N ARG A 309 -23.92 -17.74 5.68
CA ARG A 309 -24.58 -18.44 4.58
C ARG A 309 -24.84 -17.47 3.43
N VAL A 310 -23.79 -17.13 2.71
CA VAL A 310 -23.88 -16.30 1.50
C VAL A 310 -23.53 -17.12 0.27
N TYR A 311 -24.17 -16.78 -0.83
CA TYR A 311 -24.01 -17.47 -2.11
C TYR A 311 -23.57 -16.48 -3.20
N PRO A 312 -22.86 -16.94 -4.24
CA PRO A 312 -22.57 -16.07 -5.37
C PRO A 312 -23.83 -15.43 -5.94
N GLY A 313 -23.79 -14.10 -6.08
CA GLY A 313 -24.94 -13.28 -6.51
C GLY A 313 -25.74 -12.65 -5.37
N ASP A 314 -25.52 -13.05 -4.11
CA ASP A 314 -26.14 -12.38 -2.97
C ASP A 314 -25.66 -10.95 -2.86
N VAL A 315 -26.59 -10.01 -2.66
CA VAL A 315 -26.28 -8.63 -2.29
C VAL A 315 -26.29 -8.54 -0.78
N VAL A 316 -25.14 -8.28 -0.20
CA VAL A 316 -24.93 -8.14 1.23
C VAL A 316 -24.72 -6.66 1.55
N CYS A 317 -25.54 -6.12 2.45
CA CYS A 317 -25.47 -4.72 2.85
C CYS A 317 -25.02 -4.61 4.31
N HIS A 318 -23.99 -3.81 4.57
CA HIS A 318 -23.57 -3.48 5.92
C HIS A 318 -24.59 -2.56 6.59
N ASN A 319 -25.03 -2.89 7.80
CA ASN A 319 -26.01 -2.11 8.53
C ASN A 319 -25.37 -0.88 9.23
N GLY A 320 -24.40 -0.25 8.56
CA GLY A 320 -23.61 0.85 9.06
C GLY A 320 -24.45 2.08 9.38
N GLY A 321 -24.52 2.39 10.64
CA GLY A 321 -24.87 3.67 11.19
C GLY A 321 -23.87 3.93 12.31
N GLY A 322 -22.95 4.87 12.10
CA GLY A 322 -22.06 5.30 13.17
C GLY A 322 -22.87 5.74 14.39
N ALA A 323 -22.69 5.04 15.48
CA ALA A 323 -22.97 5.55 16.81
C ALA A 323 -22.07 4.80 17.77
N SER A 324 -21.10 5.48 18.33
CA SER A 324 -20.47 5.08 19.57
C SER A 324 -21.56 4.86 20.61
N ALA A 325 -21.91 3.60 20.87
CA ALA A 325 -22.67 3.25 22.05
C ALA A 325 -21.64 2.86 23.11
N THR A 326 -21.41 3.74 24.06
CA THR A 326 -20.78 3.43 25.36
C THR A 326 -21.69 2.49 26.13
N GLY A 327 -21.63 1.20 25.80
CA GLY A 327 -22.23 0.11 26.53
C GLY A 327 -21.21 -1.00 26.65
N SER A 328 -20.89 -1.43 27.85
CA SER A 328 -20.05 -2.62 28.09
C SER A 328 -20.65 -3.81 27.34
N ARG A 329 -19.96 -4.25 26.30
CA ARG A 329 -20.30 -5.43 25.50
C ARG A 329 -19.54 -6.62 26.03
N THR A 330 -20.10 -7.81 25.88
CA THR A 330 -19.46 -9.04 26.32
C THR A 330 -19.33 -10.05 25.19
N TYR A 331 -18.26 -10.84 25.24
CA TYR A 331 -18.03 -11.98 24.35
C TYR A 331 -17.74 -13.23 25.20
N VAL A 332 -18.37 -14.35 24.88
CA VAL A 332 -18.10 -15.63 25.53
C VAL A 332 -17.11 -16.41 24.69
N VAL A 333 -15.94 -16.70 25.25
CA VAL A 333 -14.85 -17.43 24.57
C VAL A 333 -15.31 -18.81 24.11
N GLN A 334 -15.11 -19.14 22.87
CA GLN A 334 -15.41 -20.43 22.25
C GLN A 334 -14.18 -21.32 22.20
N SER A 335 -14.38 -22.62 22.00
CA SER A 335 -13.27 -23.56 21.80
C SER A 335 -12.49 -23.19 20.53
N GLY A 336 -11.17 -23.05 20.65
CA GLY A 336 -10.29 -22.62 19.55
C GLY A 336 -10.09 -21.11 19.42
N ASP A 337 -10.75 -20.31 20.27
CA ASP A 337 -10.54 -18.87 20.29
C ASP A 337 -9.19 -18.48 20.89
N TYR A 338 -8.65 -17.37 20.37
CA TYR A 338 -7.51 -16.65 20.93
C TYR A 338 -7.80 -15.14 20.89
N LEU A 339 -7.20 -14.38 21.80
CA LEU A 339 -7.62 -13.01 22.09
C LEU A 339 -7.58 -12.10 20.85
N SER A 340 -6.50 -12.19 20.05
CA SER A 340 -6.40 -11.39 18.83
C SER A 340 -7.41 -11.81 17.75
N GLY A 341 -7.78 -13.10 17.69
CA GLY A 341 -8.83 -13.58 16.81
C GLY A 341 -10.22 -13.09 17.21
N ILE A 342 -10.49 -13.06 18.52
CA ILE A 342 -11.73 -12.48 19.06
C ILE A 342 -11.77 -10.97 18.78
N ALA A 343 -10.70 -10.27 19.09
CA ALA A 343 -10.60 -8.82 18.84
C ALA A 343 -10.81 -8.46 17.38
N SER A 344 -10.21 -9.23 16.48
CA SER A 344 -10.41 -9.08 15.04
C SER A 344 -11.88 -9.27 14.64
N ARG A 345 -12.55 -10.29 15.20
CA ARG A 345 -13.99 -10.52 14.97
C ARG A 345 -14.88 -9.42 15.53
N LEU A 346 -14.45 -8.77 16.60
CA LEU A 346 -15.20 -7.70 17.26
C LEU A 346 -14.86 -6.30 16.71
N GLY A 347 -13.89 -6.21 15.79
CA GLY A 347 -13.45 -4.94 15.22
C GLY A 347 -12.80 -3.99 16.22
N ILE A 348 -12.10 -4.56 17.24
CA ILE A 348 -11.46 -3.82 18.32
C ILE A 348 -10.00 -4.26 18.50
N SER A 349 -9.20 -3.45 19.19
CA SER A 349 -7.89 -3.93 19.65
C SER A 349 -8.04 -5.03 20.72
N TRP A 350 -7.18 -6.06 20.67
CA TRP A 350 -7.15 -7.07 21.73
C TRP A 350 -6.89 -6.48 23.13
N THR A 351 -6.26 -5.29 23.19
CA THR A 351 -6.03 -4.56 24.44
C THR A 351 -7.31 -3.99 25.05
N GLN A 352 -8.39 -3.91 24.28
CA GLN A 352 -9.72 -3.52 24.77
C GLN A 352 -10.51 -4.68 25.35
N LEU A 353 -10.06 -5.92 25.11
CA LEU A 353 -10.64 -7.11 25.71
C LEU A 353 -10.12 -7.29 27.15
N THR A 354 -11.01 -7.32 28.07
CA THR A 354 -10.74 -7.49 29.52
C THR A 354 -11.57 -8.63 30.12
N GLY A 355 -11.27 -9.06 31.34
CA GLY A 355 -12.05 -10.08 32.02
C GLY A 355 -11.53 -11.52 31.86
N TYR A 356 -10.41 -11.73 31.17
CA TYR A 356 -9.78 -13.04 31.11
C TYR A 356 -9.12 -13.41 32.44
N ARG A 357 -9.51 -14.59 32.97
CA ARG A 357 -9.18 -15.02 34.33
C ARG A 357 -7.71 -15.33 34.58
N SER A 358 -7.01 -15.67 33.52
CA SER A 358 -5.57 -16.00 33.59
C SER A 358 -4.66 -14.80 33.89
N GLY A 359 -5.16 -13.58 33.70
CA GLY A 359 -4.31 -12.37 33.70
C GLY A 359 -3.27 -12.32 32.55
N ASN A 360 -3.24 -13.34 31.70
CA ASN A 360 -2.32 -13.45 30.57
C ASN A 360 -3.12 -13.42 29.25
N PRO A 361 -2.91 -12.42 28.39
CA PRO A 361 -3.65 -12.27 27.13
C PRO A 361 -3.44 -13.43 26.14
N SER A 362 -2.38 -14.23 26.32
CA SER A 362 -2.13 -15.42 25.50
C SER A 362 -2.84 -16.67 26.01
N LEU A 363 -3.58 -16.59 27.11
CA LEU A 363 -4.21 -17.74 27.74
C LEU A 363 -5.65 -17.42 28.16
N ILE A 364 -6.58 -17.81 27.29
CA ILE A 364 -8.04 -17.70 27.54
C ILE A 364 -8.68 -19.08 27.44
N TYR A 365 -9.80 -19.27 28.12
CA TYR A 365 -10.47 -20.57 28.19
C TYR A 365 -11.90 -20.47 27.65
N PRO A 366 -12.40 -21.50 26.95
CA PRO A 366 -13.79 -21.57 26.53
C PRO A 366 -14.76 -21.36 27.72
N GLY A 367 -15.77 -20.52 27.50
CA GLY A 367 -16.75 -20.15 28.54
C GLY A 367 -16.38 -18.91 29.36
N GLU A 368 -15.19 -18.35 29.21
CA GLU A 368 -14.87 -17.04 29.82
C GLU A 368 -15.66 -15.92 29.15
N VAL A 369 -16.08 -14.95 29.94
CA VAL A 369 -16.80 -13.75 29.47
C VAL A 369 -15.78 -12.60 29.41
N LEU A 370 -15.47 -12.17 28.20
CA LEU A 370 -14.65 -11.00 27.97
C LEU A 370 -15.54 -9.76 27.83
N HIS A 371 -15.02 -8.62 28.27
CA HIS A 371 -15.69 -7.31 28.16
C HIS A 371 -14.92 -6.40 27.18
N TYR A 372 -15.68 -5.59 26.40
CA TYR A 372 -15.11 -4.65 25.41
C TYR A 372 -16.05 -3.46 25.15
#